data_7e833cf82fae4cdb97592c05d2c49813
#
_entry.id   7e833cf82fae4cdb97592c05d2c49813
#
_cell.length_a   1.000
_cell.length_b   1.000
_cell.length_c   1.000
_cell.angle_alpha   90.00
_cell.angle_beta   90.00
_cell.angle_gamma   90.00
#
_symmetry.space_group_name_H-M   'P 1'
#
loop_
_entity.id
_entity.type
_entity.pdbx_description
1 polymer ?
#
loop_
_entity_poly.entity_id
_entity_poly.type
_entity_poly.pdbx_seq_one_letter_code
_entity_poly.pdbx_strand_id
1 'polypeptide(L)'
;MGVFSGSMRSLFCFLLVIFSALLLEVPLASGKAKHQLKHDVTDAFKMFEVVTSAVAVLDADGDGDLDCVVVVREHLDENKKTARYVWLLPSLNGRQAENLTYHLKEGPTPDKPVLTVDDGADGEKTANFIYTNYKNCVVVDIPFKKKRSCGLWVTKDAVHSVPQECVDQFEDNCDMEVAVFDDETCKGVLDNI
;
A
#
# COMPACT_ATOMS: atom_id res chain seq x y z
N MET A 1 -52.79 23.10 61.31
CA MET A 1 -51.88 24.02 60.64
C MET A 1 -50.47 23.47 60.79
N GLY A 2 -49.98 22.81 59.78
CA GLY A 2 -48.60 22.27 59.75
C GLY A 2 -48.12 22.36 58.34
N VAL A 3 -47.10 23.18 58.12
CA VAL A 3 -46.54 23.57 56.85
C VAL A 3 -45.55 22.50 56.42
N PHE A 4 -45.84 21.81 55.32
CA PHE A 4 -44.83 21.01 54.60
C PHE A 4 -44.07 21.92 53.63
N SER A 5 -42.86 22.27 54.03
CA SER A 5 -41.87 22.94 53.15
C SER A 5 -40.53 22.28 53.36
N GLY A 6 -40.17 21.41 52.46
CA GLY A 6 -38.82 20.80 52.59
C GLY A 6 -38.46 19.67 51.63
N SER A 7 -39.03 19.60 50.40
CA SER A 7 -38.65 18.49 49.51
C SER A 7 -38.29 18.85 48.06
N MET A 8 -38.32 20.10 47.66
CA MET A 8 -38.12 20.47 46.26
C MET A 8 -36.72 20.91 45.91
N ARG A 9 -35.90 21.25 46.93
CA ARG A 9 -34.49 21.65 46.69
C ARG A 9 -33.51 20.49 46.55
N SER A 10 -33.83 19.32 47.14
CA SER A 10 -32.97 18.14 47.07
C SER A 10 -33.05 17.40 45.72
N LEU A 11 -34.20 17.42 45.06
CA LEU A 11 -34.39 16.78 43.76
C LEU A 11 -33.68 17.55 42.63
N PHE A 12 -33.57 18.87 42.71
CA PHE A 12 -32.88 19.68 41.71
C PHE A 12 -31.37 19.49 41.73
N CYS A 13 -30.77 19.32 42.93
CA CYS A 13 -29.35 19.02 43.03
C CYS A 13 -28.97 17.64 42.48
N PHE A 14 -29.81 16.62 42.68
CA PHE A 14 -29.55 15.27 42.16
C PHE A 14 -29.67 15.21 40.64
N LEU A 15 -30.59 15.92 40.02
CA LEU A 15 -30.76 15.97 38.56
C LEU A 15 -29.61 16.72 37.87
N LEU A 16 -29.02 17.74 38.48
CA LEU A 16 -27.85 18.47 37.94
C LEU A 16 -26.57 17.64 38.01
N VAL A 17 -26.41 16.80 39.03
CA VAL A 17 -25.22 15.92 39.15
C VAL A 17 -25.27 14.76 38.15
N ILE A 18 -26.46 14.21 37.88
CA ILE A 18 -26.63 13.14 36.87
C ILE A 18 -26.44 13.68 35.45
N PHE A 19 -26.83 14.92 35.15
CA PHE A 19 -26.65 15.52 33.84
C PHE A 19 -25.19 15.91 33.55
N SER A 20 -24.39 16.22 34.56
CA SER A 20 -22.95 16.51 34.41
C SER A 20 -22.10 15.24 34.23
N ALA A 21 -22.59 14.06 34.67
CA ALA A 21 -21.87 12.80 34.49
C ALA A 21 -22.08 12.15 33.12
N LEU A 22 -23.10 12.55 32.37
CA LEU A 22 -23.43 12.03 31.03
C LEU A 22 -22.72 12.73 29.86
N LEU A 23 -21.95 13.81 30.14
CA LEU A 23 -21.31 14.61 29.07
C LEU A 23 -19.81 14.30 28.88
N LEU A 24 -19.27 13.23 29.49
CA LEU A 24 -17.82 12.95 29.47
C LEU A 24 -17.42 11.66 28.76
N GLU A 25 -18.29 11.08 27.95
CA GLU A 25 -17.89 10.00 27.03
C GLU A 25 -17.95 10.48 25.58
N VAL A 26 -17.11 11.48 25.25
CA VAL A 26 -16.69 11.66 23.88
C VAL A 26 -15.61 10.60 23.65
N PRO A 27 -15.83 9.56 22.81
CA PRO A 27 -14.74 8.72 22.40
C PRO A 27 -13.75 9.63 21.65
N LEU A 28 -12.59 9.88 22.22
CA LEU A 28 -11.46 10.34 21.45
C LEU A 28 -11.23 9.27 20.38
N ALA A 29 -11.74 9.51 19.18
CA ALA A 29 -11.26 8.84 18.00
C ALA A 29 -9.77 9.18 17.91
N SER A 30 -8.93 8.28 18.41
CA SER A 30 -7.49 8.29 18.20
C SER A 30 -7.26 7.95 16.73
N GLY A 31 -7.57 8.89 15.85
CA GLY A 31 -7.04 8.86 14.51
C GLY A 31 -5.51 8.94 14.68
N LYS A 32 -4.78 7.85 14.39
CA LYS A 32 -3.34 7.95 14.19
C LYS A 32 -3.12 9.11 13.23
N ALA A 33 -2.53 10.20 13.70
CA ALA A 33 -2.06 11.24 12.79
C ALA A 33 -1.09 10.55 11.84
N LYS A 34 -1.38 10.54 10.54
CA LYS A 34 -0.45 10.03 9.52
C LYS A 34 0.85 10.79 9.70
N HIS A 35 1.88 10.10 10.11
CA HIS A 35 3.20 10.65 10.28
C HIS A 35 3.88 10.63 8.92
N GLN A 36 3.78 11.71 8.17
CA GLN A 36 4.36 11.78 6.83
C GLN A 36 5.88 11.81 6.92
N LEU A 37 6.51 10.67 6.63
CA LEU A 37 7.96 10.56 6.55
C LEU A 37 8.48 11.38 5.36
N LYS A 38 9.59 12.09 5.57
CA LYS A 38 10.27 12.81 4.50
C LYS A 38 11.22 11.85 3.78
N HIS A 39 11.16 11.87 2.47
CA HIS A 39 12.10 11.16 1.60
C HIS A 39 12.45 12.00 0.38
N ASP A 40 13.58 11.72 -0.25
CA ASP A 40 13.95 12.30 -1.54
C ASP A 40 13.03 11.79 -2.65
N VAL A 41 12.95 12.53 -3.74
CA VAL A 41 12.21 12.09 -4.93
C VAL A 41 12.84 10.80 -5.45
N THR A 42 12.04 9.75 -5.55
CA THR A 42 12.47 8.44 -6.02
C THR A 42 12.87 8.50 -7.51
N ASP A 43 14.01 7.92 -7.84
CA ASP A 43 14.40 7.67 -9.24
C ASP A 43 14.05 6.23 -9.62
N ALA A 44 12.97 6.08 -10.39
CA ALA A 44 12.47 4.77 -10.80
C ALA A 44 13.51 3.99 -11.65
N PHE A 45 14.23 4.67 -12.54
CA PHE A 45 15.19 3.99 -13.40
C PHE A 45 16.44 3.53 -12.64
N LYS A 46 16.91 4.32 -11.66
CA LYS A 46 17.96 3.89 -10.74
C LYS A 46 17.49 2.69 -9.89
N MET A 47 16.23 2.64 -9.47
CA MET A 47 15.67 1.48 -8.79
C MET A 47 15.60 0.28 -9.73
N PHE A 48 15.21 0.46 -11.01
CA PHE A 48 15.20 -0.61 -12.00
C PHE A 48 16.59 -1.24 -12.23
N GLU A 49 17.67 -0.51 -12.06
CA GLU A 49 19.04 -1.06 -12.17
C GLU A 49 19.32 -2.14 -11.10
N VAL A 50 18.74 -1.96 -9.91
CA VAL A 50 19.01 -2.82 -8.74
C VAL A 50 17.95 -3.91 -8.57
N VAL A 51 16.68 -3.57 -8.66
CA VAL A 51 15.56 -4.51 -8.42
C VAL A 51 15.21 -5.22 -9.71
N THR A 52 15.77 -6.43 -9.88
CA THR A 52 15.53 -7.28 -11.06
C THR A 52 14.26 -8.11 -10.95
N SER A 53 13.86 -8.43 -9.73
CA SER A 53 12.62 -9.14 -9.42
C SER A 53 12.14 -8.75 -8.03
N ALA A 54 10.84 -8.82 -7.81
CA ALA A 54 10.23 -8.54 -6.53
C ALA A 54 8.91 -9.31 -6.36
N VAL A 55 8.46 -9.44 -5.12
CA VAL A 55 7.17 -10.01 -4.75
C VAL A 55 6.37 -8.98 -3.97
N ALA A 56 5.07 -8.89 -4.23
CA ALA A 56 4.16 -8.08 -3.44
C ALA A 56 4.03 -8.66 -2.03
N VAL A 57 4.22 -7.82 -1.01
CA VAL A 57 4.08 -8.24 0.41
C VAL A 57 2.96 -7.52 1.12
N LEU A 58 2.69 -6.26 0.76
CA LEU A 58 1.56 -5.49 1.28
C LEU A 58 0.80 -4.83 0.12
N ASP A 59 -0.51 -4.74 0.25
CA ASP A 59 -1.42 -4.01 -0.63
C ASP A 59 -2.28 -3.03 0.16
N ALA A 60 -2.71 -1.95 -0.49
CA ALA A 60 -3.56 -0.92 0.11
C ALA A 60 -5.05 -1.27 0.08
N ASP A 61 -5.44 -2.38 -0.54
CA ASP A 61 -6.82 -2.87 -0.49
C ASP A 61 -6.86 -4.40 -0.31
N GLY A 62 -7.96 -4.93 0.12
CA GLY A 62 -8.10 -6.35 0.45
C GLY A 62 -8.81 -7.15 -0.64
N ASP A 63 -8.70 -6.76 -1.90
CA ASP A 63 -9.45 -7.42 -2.97
C ASP A 63 -8.77 -8.69 -3.52
N GLY A 64 -7.53 -8.97 -3.08
CA GLY A 64 -6.79 -10.20 -3.37
C GLY A 64 -6.17 -10.25 -4.77
N ASP A 65 -6.15 -9.15 -5.51
CA ASP A 65 -5.61 -9.16 -6.87
C ASP A 65 -4.07 -9.09 -6.91
N LEU A 66 -3.42 -8.65 -5.85
CA LEU A 66 -1.96 -8.74 -5.66
C LEU A 66 -1.51 -9.98 -4.86
N ASP A 67 -2.42 -10.87 -4.47
CA ASP A 67 -2.05 -12.09 -3.72
C ASP A 67 -1.04 -12.92 -4.50
N CYS A 68 0.13 -13.16 -3.88
CA CYS A 68 1.22 -13.97 -4.40
C CYS A 68 1.78 -13.50 -5.76
N VAL A 69 1.62 -12.22 -6.10
CA VAL A 69 2.13 -11.69 -7.38
C VAL A 69 3.62 -11.45 -7.27
N VAL A 70 4.36 -11.93 -8.27
CA VAL A 70 5.78 -11.62 -8.46
C VAL A 70 6.00 -10.84 -9.75
N VAL A 71 7.06 -10.04 -9.79
CA VAL A 71 7.46 -9.28 -10.96
C VAL A 71 8.89 -9.61 -11.34
N VAL A 72 9.15 -9.71 -12.63
CA VAL A 72 10.49 -9.99 -13.17
C VAL A 72 10.81 -8.97 -14.24
N ARG A 73 11.99 -8.35 -14.14
CA ARG A 73 12.52 -7.47 -15.17
C ARG A 73 13.07 -8.31 -16.33
N GLU A 74 12.48 -8.18 -17.50
CA GLU A 74 12.97 -8.83 -18.72
C GLU A 74 13.96 -7.94 -19.49
N HIS A 75 13.81 -6.62 -19.38
CA HIS A 75 14.65 -5.69 -20.15
C HIS A 75 14.85 -4.38 -19.40
N LEU A 76 16.04 -3.80 -19.53
CA LEU A 76 16.39 -2.44 -19.15
C LEU A 76 17.35 -1.84 -20.18
N ASP A 77 17.01 -0.68 -20.73
CA ASP A 77 17.90 0.16 -21.53
C ASP A 77 18.09 1.50 -20.80
N GLU A 78 19.20 1.63 -20.09
CA GLU A 78 19.52 2.81 -19.29
C GLU A 78 19.69 4.07 -20.15
N ASN A 79 20.21 3.91 -21.37
CA ASN A 79 20.43 5.04 -22.27
C ASN A 79 19.12 5.60 -22.83
N LYS A 80 18.18 4.72 -23.16
CA LYS A 80 16.86 5.11 -23.67
C LYS A 80 15.84 5.33 -22.55
N LYS A 81 16.21 5.06 -21.30
CA LYS A 81 15.30 5.07 -20.15
C LYS A 81 14.01 4.30 -20.45
N THR A 82 14.18 3.02 -20.81
CA THR A 82 13.07 2.08 -21.02
C THR A 82 13.30 0.79 -20.24
N ALA A 83 12.23 0.24 -19.68
CA ALA A 83 12.26 -1.03 -18.97
C ALA A 83 11.04 -1.88 -19.33
N ARG A 84 11.18 -3.20 -19.18
CA ARG A 84 10.08 -4.14 -19.30
C ARG A 84 10.05 -5.08 -18.10
N TYR A 85 8.90 -5.12 -17.43
CA TYR A 85 8.62 -6.02 -16.33
C TYR A 85 7.45 -6.91 -16.66
N VAL A 86 7.55 -8.17 -16.33
CA VAL A 86 6.43 -9.12 -16.40
C VAL A 86 5.93 -9.39 -15.00
N TRP A 87 4.64 -9.19 -14.81
CA TRP A 87 3.91 -9.52 -13.61
C TRP A 87 3.35 -10.93 -13.77
N LEU A 88 3.71 -11.82 -12.88
CA LEU A 88 3.28 -13.20 -12.84
C LEU A 88 2.19 -13.34 -11.78
N LEU A 89 0.95 -13.43 -12.20
CA LEU A 89 -0.20 -13.62 -11.34
C LEU A 89 -0.50 -15.13 -11.26
N PRO A 90 -0.35 -15.76 -10.10
CA PRO A 90 -0.61 -17.20 -9.98
C PRO A 90 -2.11 -17.52 -10.04
N SER A 91 -2.43 -18.78 -10.33
CA SER A 91 -3.78 -19.29 -10.15
C SER A 91 -4.09 -19.39 -8.66
N LEU A 92 -5.01 -18.56 -8.16
CA LEU A 92 -5.35 -18.48 -6.75
C LEU A 92 -6.80 -17.97 -6.59
N ASN A 93 -7.52 -18.48 -5.59
CA ASN A 93 -8.87 -18.01 -5.23
C ASN A 93 -9.85 -17.93 -6.40
N GLY A 94 -9.77 -18.91 -7.36
CA GLY A 94 -10.60 -18.93 -8.56
C GLY A 94 -10.11 -18.04 -9.71
N ARG A 95 -9.05 -17.26 -9.52
CA ARG A 95 -8.32 -16.57 -10.59
C ARG A 95 -7.51 -17.59 -11.39
N GLN A 96 -7.51 -17.48 -12.71
CA GLN A 96 -6.56 -18.20 -13.54
C GLN A 96 -5.21 -17.50 -13.54
N ALA A 97 -4.14 -18.30 -13.75
CA ALA A 97 -2.81 -17.72 -13.90
C ALA A 97 -2.78 -16.78 -15.12
N GLU A 98 -2.15 -15.63 -14.96
CA GLU A 98 -2.07 -14.56 -15.97
C GLU A 98 -0.69 -13.91 -15.90
N ASN A 99 -0.15 -13.51 -17.04
CA ASN A 99 1.06 -12.69 -17.12
C ASN A 99 0.70 -11.37 -17.77
N LEU A 100 1.12 -10.27 -17.13
CA LEU A 100 0.93 -8.91 -17.65
C LEU A 100 2.30 -8.28 -17.89
N THR A 101 2.51 -7.77 -19.10
CA THR A 101 3.78 -7.13 -19.47
C THR A 101 3.66 -5.62 -19.36
N TYR A 102 4.48 -5.03 -18.50
CA TYR A 102 4.58 -3.59 -18.32
C TYR A 102 5.76 -3.04 -19.10
N HIS A 103 5.50 -2.18 -20.06
CA HIS A 103 6.51 -1.42 -20.81
C HIS A 103 6.61 -0.03 -20.20
N LEU A 104 7.75 0.31 -19.62
CA LEU A 104 7.97 1.58 -18.94
C LEU A 104 8.95 2.43 -19.74
N LYS A 105 8.70 3.73 -19.77
CA LYS A 105 9.60 4.73 -20.32
C LYS A 105 9.69 5.94 -19.39
N GLU A 106 10.70 6.80 -19.62
CA GLU A 106 10.84 8.04 -18.86
C GLU A 106 9.53 8.86 -18.89
N GLY A 107 9.19 9.43 -17.75
CA GLY A 107 7.99 10.22 -17.54
C GLY A 107 8.30 11.68 -17.18
N PRO A 108 7.29 12.43 -16.71
CA PRO A 108 7.45 13.86 -16.41
C PRO A 108 8.41 14.15 -15.26
N THR A 109 8.58 13.21 -14.33
CA THR A 109 9.51 13.29 -13.20
C THR A 109 10.15 11.91 -12.95
N PRO A 110 11.32 11.84 -12.29
CA PRO A 110 12.02 10.56 -12.08
C PRO A 110 11.20 9.50 -11.36
N ASP A 111 10.27 9.91 -10.48
CA ASP A 111 9.38 9.05 -9.72
C ASP A 111 8.11 8.63 -10.49
N LYS A 112 7.88 9.21 -11.68
CA LYS A 112 6.63 9.03 -12.45
C LYS A 112 6.87 8.55 -13.87
N PRO A 113 7.42 7.35 -14.07
CA PRO A 113 7.55 6.77 -15.41
C PRO A 113 6.17 6.57 -16.04
N VAL A 114 6.13 6.72 -17.36
CA VAL A 114 4.97 6.38 -18.18
C VAL A 114 5.02 4.90 -18.54
N LEU A 115 3.89 4.23 -18.50
CA LEU A 115 3.79 2.80 -18.83
C LEU A 115 2.62 2.51 -19.77
N THR A 116 2.75 1.40 -20.48
CA THR A 116 1.66 0.67 -21.14
C THR A 116 1.69 -0.78 -20.68
N VAL A 117 0.52 -1.44 -20.73
CA VAL A 117 0.37 -2.85 -20.36
C VAL A 117 0.09 -3.67 -21.62
N ASP A 118 0.76 -4.79 -21.77
CA ASP A 118 0.67 -5.72 -22.90
C ASP A 118 0.83 -5.02 -24.26
N ASP A 119 -0.18 -5.07 -25.12
CA ASP A 119 -0.18 -4.42 -26.44
C ASP A 119 -0.46 -2.90 -26.39
N GLY A 120 -0.67 -2.34 -25.21
CA GLY A 120 -0.95 -0.92 -25.00
C GLY A 120 -2.37 -0.49 -25.38
N ALA A 121 -3.31 -1.42 -25.55
CA ALA A 121 -4.70 -1.11 -25.91
C ALA A 121 -5.40 -0.17 -24.91
N ASP A 122 -5.02 -0.22 -23.64
CA ASP A 122 -5.52 0.67 -22.58
C ASP A 122 -4.87 2.07 -22.57
N GLY A 123 -3.93 2.32 -23.49
CA GLY A 123 -3.20 3.58 -23.59
C GLY A 123 -2.10 3.77 -22.54
N GLU A 124 -1.43 4.93 -22.63
CA GLU A 124 -0.38 5.29 -21.70
C GLU A 124 -0.95 5.71 -20.34
N LYS A 125 -0.32 5.26 -19.28
CA LYS A 125 -0.65 5.59 -17.89
C LYS A 125 0.63 5.98 -17.15
N THR A 126 0.52 6.56 -15.97
CA THR A 126 1.66 6.96 -15.14
C THR A 126 1.66 6.16 -13.85
N ALA A 127 2.77 5.50 -13.52
CA ALA A 127 3.03 4.98 -12.19
C ALA A 127 3.56 6.09 -11.26
N ASN A 128 3.48 5.89 -9.95
CA ASN A 128 4.09 6.76 -8.96
C ASN A 128 4.96 5.92 -8.03
N PHE A 129 6.28 5.99 -8.21
CA PHE A 129 7.25 5.31 -7.37
C PHE A 129 7.49 6.16 -6.13
N ILE A 130 6.77 5.85 -5.05
CA ILE A 130 6.70 6.65 -3.83
C ILE A 130 8.01 6.59 -3.06
N TYR A 131 8.54 5.36 -2.84
CA TYR A 131 9.76 5.15 -2.07
C TYR A 131 10.51 3.91 -2.54
N THR A 132 11.83 3.94 -2.41
CA THR A 132 12.70 2.77 -2.47
C THR A 132 13.96 3.03 -1.65
N ASN A 133 14.50 2.00 -1.01
CA ASN A 133 15.82 2.07 -0.40
C ASN A 133 16.96 1.76 -1.39
N TYR A 134 16.65 1.59 -2.68
CA TYR A 134 17.58 1.20 -3.76
C TYR A 134 18.38 -0.07 -3.47
N LYS A 135 17.78 -1.00 -2.73
CA LYS A 135 18.38 -2.30 -2.40
C LYS A 135 17.39 -3.43 -2.63
N ASN A 136 16.35 -3.46 -1.84
CA ASN A 136 15.48 -4.63 -1.75
C ASN A 136 14.00 -4.32 -1.50
N CYS A 137 13.56 -3.06 -1.55
CA CYS A 137 12.14 -2.72 -1.48
C CYS A 137 11.75 -1.53 -2.34
N VAL A 138 10.48 -1.49 -2.71
CA VAL A 138 9.84 -0.36 -3.38
C VAL A 138 8.38 -0.24 -2.94
N VAL A 139 7.94 1.00 -2.66
CA VAL A 139 6.54 1.38 -2.49
C VAL A 139 6.10 2.08 -3.77
N VAL A 140 5.07 1.58 -4.42
CA VAL A 140 4.61 2.09 -5.71
C VAL A 140 3.10 2.09 -5.80
N ASP A 141 2.53 3.19 -6.31
CA ASP A 141 1.15 3.27 -6.75
C ASP A 141 1.12 3.17 -8.28
N ILE A 142 0.59 2.09 -8.79
CA ILE A 142 0.65 1.71 -10.20
C ILE A 142 -0.75 1.43 -10.76
N PRO A 143 -1.03 1.80 -12.02
CA PRO A 143 -2.22 1.33 -12.72
C PRO A 143 -2.19 -0.19 -12.85
N PHE A 144 -3.18 -0.86 -12.28
CA PHE A 144 -3.34 -2.30 -12.34
C PHE A 144 -4.78 -2.63 -12.75
N LYS A 145 -4.93 -3.32 -13.88
CA LYS A 145 -6.25 -3.57 -14.48
C LYS A 145 -7.05 -2.26 -14.63
N LYS A 146 -8.23 -2.14 -14.05
CA LYS A 146 -9.11 -0.97 -14.16
C LYS A 146 -8.99 0.04 -13.01
N LYS A 147 -8.08 -0.19 -12.07
CA LYS A 147 -7.86 0.64 -10.88
C LYS A 147 -6.39 1.02 -10.71
N ARG A 148 -6.08 1.68 -9.63
CA ARG A 148 -4.71 1.84 -9.14
C ARG A 148 -4.54 0.94 -7.92
N SER A 149 -3.33 0.41 -7.74
CA SER A 149 -2.95 -0.36 -6.58
C SER A 149 -1.70 0.23 -5.97
N CYS A 150 -1.75 0.54 -4.68
CA CYS A 150 -0.61 0.98 -3.89
C CYS A 150 -0.04 -0.22 -3.15
N GLY A 151 1.17 -0.63 -3.50
CA GLY A 151 1.77 -1.85 -2.96
C GLY A 151 3.20 -1.66 -2.47
N LEU A 152 3.58 -2.47 -1.47
CA LEU A 152 4.96 -2.69 -1.05
C LEU A 152 5.47 -3.98 -1.68
N TRP A 153 6.58 -3.85 -2.39
CA TRP A 153 7.26 -4.94 -3.08
C TRP A 153 8.67 -5.10 -2.53
N VAL A 154 9.11 -6.34 -2.37
CA VAL A 154 10.46 -6.65 -1.90
C VAL A 154 11.13 -7.69 -2.77
N THR A 155 12.46 -7.69 -2.80
CA THR A 155 13.23 -8.76 -3.44
C THR A 155 13.08 -10.08 -2.65
N LYS A 156 13.34 -11.19 -3.30
CA LYS A 156 13.21 -12.55 -2.72
C LYS A 156 13.91 -12.70 -1.37
N ASP A 157 15.10 -12.16 -1.24
CA ASP A 157 15.91 -12.23 -0.02
C ASP A 157 15.35 -11.42 1.16
N ALA A 158 14.45 -10.47 0.88
CA ALA A 158 13.83 -9.61 1.90
C ALA A 158 12.40 -10.04 2.29
N VAL A 159 11.82 -11.05 1.63
CA VAL A 159 10.40 -11.42 1.84
C VAL A 159 10.07 -11.82 3.29
N HIS A 160 11.00 -12.49 3.98
CA HIS A 160 10.84 -12.89 5.39
C HIS A 160 11.43 -11.88 6.39
N SER A 161 11.98 -10.77 5.89
CA SER A 161 12.58 -9.72 6.71
C SER A 161 12.44 -8.38 6.02
N VAL A 162 11.18 -7.96 5.83
CA VAL A 162 10.84 -6.71 5.17
C VAL A 162 11.46 -5.54 5.95
N PRO A 163 12.25 -4.65 5.29
CA PRO A 163 12.84 -3.52 5.98
C PRO A 163 11.77 -2.60 6.58
N GLN A 164 11.90 -2.26 7.85
CA GLN A 164 10.92 -1.46 8.58
C GLN A 164 10.71 -0.09 7.92
N GLU A 165 11.78 0.53 7.41
CA GLU A 165 11.69 1.79 6.68
C GLU A 165 10.74 1.74 5.47
N CYS A 166 10.63 0.57 4.83
CA CYS A 166 9.74 0.37 3.68
C CYS A 166 8.30 0.19 4.12
N VAL A 167 8.07 -0.49 5.25
CA VAL A 167 6.75 -0.61 5.88
C VAL A 167 6.26 0.75 6.33
N ASP A 168 7.11 1.53 7.03
CA ASP A 168 6.76 2.87 7.49
C ASP A 168 6.37 3.79 6.32
N GLN A 169 7.12 3.72 5.21
CA GLN A 169 6.80 4.50 3.99
C GLN A 169 5.50 4.03 3.32
N PHE A 170 5.22 2.74 3.34
CA PHE A 170 3.96 2.20 2.82
C PHE A 170 2.78 2.69 3.68
N GLU A 171 2.86 2.55 5.00
CA GLU A 171 1.81 2.99 5.94
C GLU A 171 1.52 4.50 5.86
N ASP A 172 2.55 5.31 5.60
CA ASP A 172 2.39 6.76 5.47
C ASP A 172 1.71 7.19 4.17
N ASN A 173 1.87 6.42 3.09
CA ASN A 173 1.49 6.84 1.75
C ASN A 173 0.34 6.03 1.14
N CYS A 174 0.09 4.80 1.63
CA CYS A 174 -1.02 3.94 1.20
C CYS A 174 -2.09 3.87 2.30
N ASP A 175 -3.36 3.80 1.92
CA ASP A 175 -4.47 4.02 2.86
C ASP A 175 -4.73 2.86 3.84
N MET A 176 -4.41 1.63 3.47
CA MET A 176 -4.67 0.42 4.23
C MET A 176 -3.47 -0.53 4.12
N GLU A 177 -3.31 -1.43 5.09
CA GLU A 177 -2.27 -2.45 5.07
C GLU A 177 -2.92 -3.83 5.06
N VAL A 178 -2.75 -4.55 3.96
CA VAL A 178 -3.19 -5.94 3.80
C VAL A 178 -2.01 -6.78 3.35
N ALA A 179 -1.66 -7.82 4.11
CA ALA A 179 -0.64 -8.77 3.72
C ALA A 179 -1.13 -9.62 2.53
N VAL A 180 -0.34 -9.65 1.45
CA VAL A 180 -0.65 -10.38 0.21
C VAL A 180 0.35 -11.51 -0.09
N PHE A 181 1.29 -11.74 0.82
CA PHE A 181 2.23 -12.84 0.77
C PHE A 181 2.25 -13.61 2.08
N ASP A 182 2.10 -14.92 2.00
CA ASP A 182 2.42 -15.90 3.05
C ASP A 182 2.98 -17.18 2.41
N ASP A 183 3.85 -17.90 3.13
CA ASP A 183 4.57 -19.05 2.60
C ASP A 183 3.68 -20.23 2.23
N GLU A 184 2.54 -20.39 2.89
CA GLU A 184 1.63 -21.52 2.64
C GLU A 184 0.83 -21.30 1.36
N THR A 185 0.20 -20.12 1.25
CA THR A 185 -0.64 -19.75 0.11
C THR A 185 0.20 -19.49 -1.14
N CYS A 186 1.37 -18.83 -0.98
CA CYS A 186 2.25 -18.42 -2.07
C CYS A 186 3.35 -19.46 -2.39
N LYS A 187 3.11 -20.72 -2.03
CA LYS A 187 4.07 -21.80 -2.25
C LYS A 187 4.50 -21.90 -3.71
N GLY A 188 5.80 -21.87 -3.94
CA GLY A 188 6.40 -22.03 -5.26
C GLY A 188 6.46 -20.77 -6.12
N VAL A 189 5.80 -19.65 -5.73
CA VAL A 189 5.87 -18.42 -6.55
C VAL A 189 7.29 -17.82 -6.55
N LEU A 190 8.03 -17.97 -5.45
CA LEU A 190 9.42 -17.50 -5.35
C LEU A 190 10.41 -18.30 -6.20
N ASP A 191 10.00 -19.45 -6.75
CA ASP A 191 10.84 -20.23 -7.66
C ASP A 191 10.96 -19.57 -9.05
N ASN A 192 10.08 -18.59 -9.33
CA ASN A 192 10.06 -17.85 -10.59
C ASN A 192 10.99 -16.61 -10.58
N ILE A 193 11.66 -16.30 -9.45
CA ILE A 193 12.50 -15.11 -9.25
C ILE A 193 13.81 -15.43 -8.52
#